data_cc2e39bd1037958878199e283733df9d
#
_entry.id   cc2e39bd1037958878199e283733df9d
#
_cell.length_a   1.000
_cell.length_b   1.000
_cell.length_c   1.000
_cell.angle_alpha   90.00
_cell.angle_beta   90.00
_cell.angle_gamma   90.00
#
_symmetry.space_group_name_H-M   'P 1'
#
loop_
_entity.id
_entity.type
_entity.pdbx_description
1 polymer ?
#
loop_
_entity_poly.entity_id
_entity_poly.type
_entity_poly.pdbx_seq_one_letter_code
_entity_poly.pdbx_strand_id
1 'polypeptide(L)'
;FESDLTSNQALEIINQNIILSESIYNTTFEGFIKGSSTFEDAINANNALYDNLDLKARLEKVRIEQRINLILALGGGFKTND
;
A
#
# COMPACT_ATOMS: atom_id res chain seq x y z
N PHE A 1 -9.39 -0.77 -18.48
CA PHE A 1 -10.50 -1.15 -17.59
C PHE A 1 -10.10 -2.23 -16.61
N GLU A 2 -9.65 -3.36 -17.12
CA GLU A 2 -9.27 -4.48 -16.26
C GLU A 2 -8.12 -4.11 -15.35
N SER A 3 -7.16 -3.32 -15.84
CA SER A 3 -6.03 -2.87 -15.02
C SER A 3 -6.49 -2.03 -13.84
N ASP A 4 -7.41 -1.10 -14.08
CA ASP A 4 -7.92 -0.25 -13.02
C ASP A 4 -8.71 -1.04 -12.01
N LEU A 5 -9.52 -1.98 -12.47
CA LEU A 5 -10.30 -2.85 -11.59
C LEU A 5 -9.37 -3.71 -10.73
N THR A 6 -8.34 -4.28 -11.35
CA THR A 6 -7.36 -5.10 -10.64
C THR A 6 -6.59 -4.27 -9.62
N SER A 7 -6.20 -3.05 -9.99
CA SER A 7 -5.50 -2.15 -9.08
C SER A 7 -6.38 -1.78 -7.89
N ASN A 8 -7.67 -1.53 -8.13
CA ASN A 8 -8.60 -1.21 -7.06
C ASN A 8 -8.77 -2.39 -6.11
N GLN A 9 -8.85 -3.61 -6.64
CA GLN A 9 -8.95 -4.82 -5.82
C GLN A 9 -7.69 -5.01 -4.99
N ALA A 10 -6.52 -4.80 -5.60
CA ALA A 10 -5.25 -4.93 -4.91
C ALA A 10 -5.14 -3.91 -3.77
N LEU A 11 -5.54 -2.66 -4.02
CA LEU A 11 -5.53 -1.62 -3.00
C LEU A 11 -6.49 -1.94 -1.86
N GLU A 12 -7.65 -2.50 -2.17
CA GLU A 12 -8.59 -2.90 -1.13
C GLU A 12 -8.01 -3.97 -0.23
N ILE A 13 -7.39 -4.98 -0.82
CA ILE A 13 -6.73 -6.05 -0.06
C ILE A 13 -5.61 -5.48 0.80
N ILE A 14 -4.78 -4.61 0.23
CA ILE A 14 -3.68 -3.99 0.96
C ILE A 14 -4.19 -3.13 2.10
N ASN A 15 -5.27 -2.38 1.90
CA ASN A 15 -5.86 -1.59 2.97
C ASN A 15 -6.35 -2.46 4.12
N GLN A 16 -6.95 -3.62 3.82
CA GLN A 16 -7.34 -4.57 4.85
C GLN A 16 -6.13 -5.13 5.57
N ASN A 17 -5.07 -5.44 4.84
CA ASN A 17 -3.83 -5.93 5.44
C ASN A 17 -3.19 -4.88 6.34
N ILE A 18 -3.26 -3.62 5.97
CA ILE A 18 -2.73 -2.52 6.78
C ILE A 18 -3.51 -2.42 8.09
N ILE A 19 -4.83 -2.47 8.03
CA ILE A 19 -5.68 -2.41 9.23
C ILE A 19 -5.32 -3.57 10.16
N LEU A 20 -5.17 -4.77 9.62
CA LEU A 20 -4.80 -5.94 10.39
C LEU A 20 -3.41 -5.78 10.99
N SER A 21 -2.45 -5.32 10.19
CA SER A 21 -1.07 -5.11 10.65
C SER A 21 -0.99 -4.07 11.75
N GLU A 22 -1.78 -3.01 11.65
CA GLU A 22 -1.85 -2.00 12.72
C GLU A 22 -2.38 -2.60 14.01
N SER A 23 -3.42 -3.42 13.91
CA SER A 23 -4.00 -4.11 15.07
C SER A 23 -2.98 -5.03 15.72
N ILE A 24 -2.27 -5.81 14.93
CA ILE A 24 -1.23 -6.72 15.41
C ILE A 24 -0.09 -5.93 16.05
N TYR A 25 0.33 -4.85 15.43
CA TYR A 25 1.39 -4.00 15.98
C TYR A 25 0.97 -3.43 17.34
N ASN A 26 -0.23 -2.88 17.44
CA ASN A 26 -0.71 -2.29 18.69
C ASN A 26 -0.80 -3.33 19.80
N THR A 27 -1.32 -4.51 19.48
CA THR A 27 -1.43 -5.60 20.45
C THR A 27 -0.06 -6.07 20.90
N THR A 28 0.88 -6.21 19.96
CA THR A 28 2.23 -6.68 20.27
C THR A 28 2.99 -5.64 21.06
N PHE A 29 2.84 -4.37 20.74
CA PHE A 29 3.49 -3.29 21.46
C PHE A 29 2.97 -3.20 22.90
N GLU A 30 1.67 -3.30 23.09
CA GLU A 30 1.09 -3.36 24.43
C GLU A 30 1.60 -4.57 25.20
N GLY A 31 1.69 -5.70 24.52
CA GLY A 31 2.24 -6.92 25.10
C GLY A 31 3.69 -6.73 25.53
N PHE A 32 4.48 -6.02 24.72
CA PHE A 32 5.86 -5.72 25.06
C PHE A 32 5.93 -4.87 26.34
N ILE A 33 5.10 -3.84 26.44
CA ILE A 33 5.06 -2.98 27.63
C ILE A 33 4.65 -3.78 28.86
N LYS A 34 3.71 -4.70 28.70
CA LYS A 34 3.22 -5.54 29.83
C LYS A 34 4.12 -6.73 30.12
N GLY A 35 5.08 -7.00 29.25
CA GLY A 35 6.01 -8.11 29.43
C GLY A 35 5.57 -9.42 28.83
N SER A 36 4.46 -9.44 28.05
CA SER A 36 3.97 -10.67 27.42
C SER A 36 4.50 -10.87 25.99
N SER A 37 5.08 -9.84 25.40
CA SER A 37 5.72 -9.93 24.08
C SER A 37 7.15 -9.42 24.18
N THR A 38 8.01 -9.88 23.26
CA THR A 38 9.40 -9.44 23.24
C THR A 38 9.55 -8.18 22.40
N PHE A 39 10.67 -7.50 22.58
CA PHE A 39 11.03 -6.36 21.74
C PHE A 39 11.14 -6.77 20.26
N GLU A 40 11.68 -7.96 20.02
CA GLU A 40 11.79 -8.51 18.68
C GLU A 40 10.43 -8.71 18.04
N ASP A 41 9.45 -9.19 18.80
CA ASP A 41 8.08 -9.35 18.31
C ASP A 41 7.50 -7.99 17.90
N ALA A 42 7.73 -6.96 18.70
CA ALA A 42 7.25 -5.62 18.40
C ALA A 42 7.92 -5.05 17.13
N ILE A 43 9.21 -5.29 16.97
CA ILE A 43 9.93 -4.84 15.77
C ILE A 43 9.41 -5.58 14.53
N ASN A 44 9.20 -6.88 14.62
CA ASN A 44 8.69 -7.67 13.51
C ASN A 44 7.29 -7.19 13.10
N ALA A 45 6.44 -6.89 14.06
CA ALA A 45 5.11 -6.37 13.78
C ALA A 45 5.18 -4.99 13.14
N ASN A 46 6.10 -4.14 13.59
CA ASN A 46 6.32 -2.82 13.01
C ASN A 46 6.79 -2.93 11.56
N ASN A 47 7.73 -3.83 11.30
CA ASN A 47 8.25 -4.03 9.95
C ASN A 47 7.17 -4.54 9.01
N ALA A 48 6.32 -5.45 9.47
CA ALA A 48 5.21 -5.95 8.66
C ALA A 48 4.23 -4.83 8.30
N LEU A 49 3.94 -3.93 9.25
CA LEU A 49 3.09 -2.78 8.99
C LEU A 49 3.71 -1.86 7.93
N TYR A 50 4.98 -1.53 8.09
CA TYR A 50 5.66 -0.64 7.14
C TYR A 50 5.82 -1.28 5.77
N ASP A 51 6.01 -2.60 5.70
CA ASP A 51 6.06 -3.30 4.42
C ASP A 51 4.73 -3.16 3.68
N ASN A 52 3.62 -3.28 4.38
CA ASN A 52 2.30 -3.10 3.80
C ASN A 52 2.06 -1.66 3.35
N LEU A 53 2.50 -0.69 4.15
CA LEU A 53 2.39 0.72 3.79
C LEU A 53 3.23 1.05 2.56
N ASP A 54 4.42 0.50 2.48
CA ASP A 54 5.30 0.66 1.33
C ASP A 54 4.69 0.06 0.07
N LEU A 55 4.12 -1.13 0.21
CA LEU A 55 3.46 -1.79 -0.91
C LEU A 55 2.26 -0.98 -1.40
N LYS A 56 1.49 -0.42 -0.48
CA LYS A 56 0.38 0.46 -0.84
C LYS A 56 0.87 1.66 -1.63
N ALA A 57 1.93 2.29 -1.17
CA ALA A 57 2.50 3.45 -1.86
C ALA A 57 2.94 3.09 -3.27
N ARG A 58 3.55 1.92 -3.46
CA ARG A 58 3.97 1.45 -4.78
C ARG A 58 2.79 1.19 -5.70
N LEU A 59 1.73 0.58 -5.17
CA LEU A 59 0.53 0.33 -5.96
C LEU A 59 -0.15 1.62 -6.38
N GLU A 60 -0.21 2.59 -5.48
CA GLU A 60 -0.77 3.89 -5.81
C GLU A 60 0.06 4.62 -6.86
N LYS A 61 1.38 4.50 -6.76
CA LYS A 61 2.28 5.09 -7.75
C LYS A 61 2.05 4.47 -9.12
N VAL A 62 1.99 3.16 -9.20
CA VAL A 62 1.74 2.45 -10.47
C VAL A 62 0.41 2.88 -11.06
N ARG A 63 -0.61 3.00 -10.23
CA ARG A 63 -1.94 3.41 -10.67
C ARG A 63 -1.92 4.83 -11.24
N ILE A 64 -1.21 5.73 -10.59
CA ILE A 64 -1.07 7.10 -11.07
C ILE A 64 -0.29 7.12 -12.38
N GLU A 65 0.78 6.35 -12.45
CA GLU A 65 1.58 6.24 -13.68
C GLU A 65 0.73 5.72 -14.84
N GLN A 66 -0.09 4.72 -14.60
CA GLN A 66 -0.98 4.18 -15.62
C GLN A 66 -1.97 5.24 -16.11
N ARG A 67 -2.51 6.04 -15.21
CA ARG A 67 -3.41 7.14 -15.58
C ARG A 67 -2.71 8.20 -16.39
N ILE A 68 -1.52 8.58 -15.97
CA ILE A 68 -0.73 9.56 -16.69
C ILE A 68 -0.42 9.04 -18.08
N ASN A 69 0.01 7.81 -18.21
CA ASN A 69 0.31 7.20 -19.49
C ASN A 69 -0.91 7.14 -20.39
N LEU A 70 -2.08 6.85 -19.83
CA LEU A 70 -3.32 6.85 -20.60
C LEU A 70 -3.65 8.25 -21.10
N ILE A 71 -3.53 9.24 -20.25
CA ILE A 71 -3.78 10.64 -20.62
C ILE A 71 -2.81 11.09 -21.70
N LEU A 72 -1.53 10.74 -21.57
CA LEU A 72 -0.52 11.09 -22.58
C LEU A 72 -0.80 10.38 -23.89
N ALA A 73 -1.24 9.14 -23.84
CA ALA A 73 -1.58 8.40 -25.06
C ALA A 73 -2.77 9.03 -25.78
N LEU A 74 -3.77 9.48 -25.03
CA LEU A 74 -4.94 10.13 -25.62
C LEU A 74 -4.65 11.57 -26.03
N GLY A 75 -3.91 12.29 -25.19
CA GLY A 75 -3.61 13.70 -25.42
C GLY A 75 -2.35 13.94 -26.23
N GLY A 76 -1.54 12.90 -26.44
CA GLY A 76 -0.30 13.03 -27.18
C GLY A 76 -0.51 13.51 -28.60
N GLY A 77 -1.62 13.09 -29.20
CA GLY A 77 -1.99 13.54 -30.51
C GLY A 77 -2.23 15.04 -30.58
N PHE A 78 -2.79 15.59 -29.55
CA PHE A 78 -3.04 17.02 -29.47
C PHE A 78 -1.73 17.80 -29.36
N LYS A 79 -0.83 17.29 -28.56
CA LYS A 79 0.46 17.95 -28.35
C LYS A 79 1.34 17.89 -29.58
N THR A 80 1.32 16.77 -30.28
CA THR A 80 2.12 16.60 -31.47
C THR A 80 1.63 17.49 -32.61
N ASN A 81 0.40 17.92 -32.57
CA ASN A 81 -0.17 18.79 -33.56
C ASN A 81 0.30 20.22 -33.40
N ASP A 82 0.84 20.54 -32.29
CA ASP A 82 1.40 21.86 -32.05
C ASP A 82 2.70 22.05 -32.81
#